data_9886073fdcb54808bce33e5e23ade87e
#
_entry.id   9886073fdcb54808bce33e5e23ade87e
#
_cell.length_a   1.000
_cell.length_b   1.000
_cell.length_c   1.000
_cell.angle_alpha   90.00
_cell.angle_beta   90.00
_cell.angle_gamma   90.00
#
_symmetry.space_group_name_H-M   'P 1'
#
loop_
_entity.id
_entity.type
_entity.pdbx_description
1 polymer ?
#
loop_
_entity_poly.entity_id
_entity_poly.type
_entity_poly.pdbx_seq_one_letter_code
_entity_poly.pdbx_strand_id
1 'polypeptide(L)'
;MFKHLDYLKGETDLEATSIDGTRFYKVPSGKLYPSITSVTSFYNREIFYEWRKRVGDEKANKITRESTFRGTKYHDLVEHYLKNEDINKIDNVLPSTKFLFLQSKELLDRIDNIHALEKSLYSDYFGLAGRVDCIAEYDGELAVIDFKTSTKIKPEEWIENYFVQETAYACMYYEMTGIPVKK
;
A
#
# COMPACT_ATOMS: atom_id res chain seq x y z
N MET A 1 9.72 16.11 -12.39
CA MET A 1 10.62 15.39 -11.45
C MET A 1 10.04 15.57 -10.05
N PHE A 2 9.75 14.48 -9.36
CA PHE A 2 9.17 14.49 -8.02
C PHE A 2 10.22 14.87 -6.99
N LYS A 3 9.84 15.71 -6.02
CA LYS A 3 10.70 16.09 -4.91
C LYS A 3 10.48 15.18 -3.72
N HIS A 4 11.54 14.68 -3.09
CA HIS A 4 11.50 13.84 -1.92
C HIS A 4 11.95 14.61 -0.68
N LEU A 5 11.19 14.45 0.42
CA LEU A 5 11.45 15.10 1.72
C LEU A 5 11.58 13.99 2.76
N ASP A 6 12.72 13.90 3.43
CA ASP A 6 12.97 12.87 4.44
C ASP A 6 12.63 13.38 5.86
N TYR A 7 11.41 13.07 6.30
CA TYR A 7 10.94 13.35 7.66
C TYR A 7 11.04 12.15 8.61
N LEU A 8 11.21 10.93 8.08
CA LEU A 8 11.19 9.70 8.86
C LEU A 8 12.58 9.27 9.39
N LYS A 9 13.65 9.95 9.00
CA LYS A 9 15.02 9.86 9.54
C LYS A 9 15.52 8.45 9.88
N GLY A 10 15.41 7.52 8.95
CA GLY A 10 16.13 6.24 9.02
C GLY A 10 15.44 5.09 9.76
N GLU A 11 14.27 5.27 10.36
CA GLU A 11 13.57 4.21 11.11
C GLU A 11 12.50 3.45 10.28
N THR A 12 12.69 3.31 8.97
CA THR A 12 11.61 2.95 8.06
C THR A 12 11.74 1.58 7.38
N ASP A 13 12.79 0.83 7.69
CA ASP A 13 12.98 -0.54 7.16
C ASP A 13 12.78 -1.56 8.28
N LEU A 14 11.52 -1.71 8.71
CA LEU A 14 11.16 -2.68 9.73
C LEU A 14 11.20 -4.10 9.15
N GLU A 15 11.80 -5.02 9.91
CA GLU A 15 11.80 -6.44 9.56
C GLU A 15 10.39 -7.01 9.63
N ALA A 16 9.90 -7.57 8.51
CA ALA A 16 8.61 -8.22 8.43
C ALA A 16 8.75 -9.74 8.58
N THR A 17 7.89 -10.35 9.40
CA THR A 17 7.79 -11.80 9.56
C THR A 17 6.34 -12.25 9.45
N SER A 18 6.12 -13.53 9.13
CA SER A 18 4.77 -14.12 9.11
C SER A 18 4.65 -15.19 10.19
N ILE A 19 3.64 -15.08 11.03
CA ILE A 19 3.29 -16.04 12.08
C ILE A 19 1.84 -16.46 11.83
N ASP A 20 1.60 -17.74 11.60
CA ASP A 20 0.27 -18.31 11.32
C ASP A 20 -0.51 -17.56 10.21
N GLY A 21 0.21 -17.15 9.16
CA GLY A 21 -0.35 -16.42 8.01
C GLY A 21 -0.64 -14.93 8.28
N THR A 22 -0.35 -14.43 9.47
CA THR A 22 -0.46 -13.01 9.82
C THR A 22 0.92 -12.35 9.71
N ARG A 23 1.00 -11.21 9.03
CA ARG A 23 2.24 -10.44 8.92
C ARG A 23 2.43 -9.57 10.15
N PHE A 24 3.64 -9.60 10.70
CA PHE A 24 4.09 -8.75 11.80
C PHE A 24 5.33 -7.97 11.38
N TYR A 25 5.53 -6.83 12.01
CA TYR A 25 6.72 -6.01 11.88
C TYR A 25 7.42 -5.90 13.23
N LYS A 26 8.74 -6.06 13.24
CA LYS A 26 9.55 -5.84 14.43
C LYS A 26 9.88 -4.36 14.53
N VAL A 27 9.33 -3.69 15.53
CA VAL A 27 9.56 -2.26 15.77
C VAL A 27 10.85 -2.03 16.59
N PRO A 28 11.40 -0.79 16.68
CA PRO A 28 12.66 -0.51 17.36
C PRO A 28 12.72 -0.97 18.80
N SER A 29 11.58 -1.00 19.51
CA SER A 29 11.50 -1.54 20.89
C SER A 29 11.68 -3.07 20.98
N GLY A 30 11.81 -3.76 19.85
CA GLY A 30 11.89 -5.23 19.76
C GLY A 30 10.54 -5.93 19.78
N LYS A 31 9.43 -5.21 19.97
CA LYS A 31 8.08 -5.78 19.91
C LYS A 31 7.69 -6.14 18.49
N LEU A 32 6.76 -7.10 18.36
CA LEU A 32 6.15 -7.47 17.09
C LEU A 32 4.74 -6.88 17.03
N TYR A 33 4.50 -6.02 16.04
CA TYR A 33 3.18 -5.45 15.79
C TYR A 33 2.56 -6.05 14.53
N PRO A 34 1.28 -6.45 14.58
CA PRO A 34 0.59 -6.95 13.39
C PRO A 34 0.49 -5.87 12.32
N SER A 35 0.54 -6.29 11.06
CA SER A 35 0.31 -5.39 9.93
C SER A 35 -1.15 -4.94 9.91
N ILE A 36 -1.38 -3.63 9.68
CA ILE A 36 -2.73 -3.09 9.46
C ILE A 36 -3.45 -3.83 8.32
N THR A 37 -2.75 -4.23 7.26
CA THR A 37 -3.34 -5.00 6.16
C THR A 37 -3.80 -6.40 6.60
N SER A 38 -3.13 -7.02 7.58
CA SER A 38 -3.57 -8.29 8.17
C SER A 38 -4.82 -8.09 9.02
N VAL A 39 -4.89 -6.99 9.77
CA VAL A 39 -6.06 -6.64 10.59
C VAL A 39 -7.28 -6.36 9.71
N THR A 40 -7.14 -5.50 8.69
CA THR A 40 -8.25 -5.17 7.77
C THR A 40 -8.70 -6.38 6.94
N SER A 41 -7.78 -7.27 6.55
CA SER A 41 -8.12 -8.50 5.82
C SER A 41 -8.93 -9.49 6.67
N PHE A 42 -8.79 -9.45 7.99
CA PHE A 42 -9.57 -10.30 8.89
C PHE A 42 -11.09 -10.06 8.73
N TYR A 43 -11.51 -8.81 8.59
CA TYR A 43 -12.92 -8.45 8.39
C TYR A 43 -13.50 -8.98 7.07
N ASN A 44 -12.67 -9.18 6.06
CA ASN A 44 -13.09 -9.65 4.74
C ASN A 44 -12.97 -11.17 4.56
N ARG A 45 -12.56 -11.93 5.60
CA ARG A 45 -12.29 -13.38 5.49
C ARG A 45 -13.54 -14.17 5.06
N GLU A 46 -14.69 -13.85 5.63
CA GLU A 46 -15.94 -14.56 5.33
C GLU A 46 -16.39 -14.29 3.88
N ILE A 47 -16.34 -13.02 3.44
CA ILE A 47 -16.65 -12.63 2.06
C ILE A 47 -15.73 -13.35 1.09
N PHE A 48 -14.44 -13.43 1.40
CA PHE A 48 -13.46 -14.12 0.57
C PHE A 48 -13.68 -15.63 0.54
N TYR A 49 -14.04 -16.23 1.66
CA TYR A 49 -14.37 -17.65 1.77
C TYR A 49 -15.60 -18.01 0.92
N GLU A 50 -16.69 -17.25 1.04
CA GLU A 50 -17.92 -17.47 0.26
C GLU A 50 -17.68 -17.23 -1.25
N TRP A 51 -16.84 -16.23 -1.59
CA TRP A 51 -16.43 -16.05 -2.98
C TRP A 51 -15.66 -17.27 -3.52
N ARG A 52 -14.70 -17.82 -2.73
CA ARG A 52 -13.95 -19.03 -3.12
C ARG A 52 -14.87 -20.22 -3.33
N LYS A 53 -15.81 -20.47 -2.43
CA LYS A 53 -16.82 -21.51 -2.58
C LYS A 53 -17.60 -21.37 -3.90
N ARG A 54 -18.01 -20.17 -4.25
CA ARG A 54 -18.81 -19.89 -5.45
C ARG A 54 -18.04 -20.11 -6.75
N VAL A 55 -16.78 -19.71 -6.81
CA VAL A 55 -15.96 -19.76 -8.04
C VAL A 55 -15.15 -21.04 -8.19
N GLY A 56 -14.95 -21.79 -7.11
CA GLY A 56 -14.10 -22.98 -7.01
C GLY A 56 -12.63 -22.62 -6.78
N ASP A 57 -11.92 -23.50 -6.05
CA ASP A 57 -10.56 -23.23 -5.58
C ASP A 57 -9.55 -23.02 -6.70
N GLU A 58 -9.58 -23.80 -7.75
CA GLU A 58 -8.65 -23.67 -8.88
C GLU A 58 -8.77 -22.29 -9.54
N LYS A 59 -10.00 -21.87 -9.85
CA LYS A 59 -10.27 -20.56 -10.45
C LYS A 59 -9.94 -19.43 -9.49
N ALA A 60 -10.27 -19.56 -8.21
CA ALA A 60 -9.93 -18.59 -7.18
C ALA A 60 -8.42 -18.41 -7.06
N ASN A 61 -7.64 -19.49 -7.03
CA ASN A 61 -6.19 -19.46 -6.97
C ASN A 61 -5.58 -18.78 -8.20
N LYS A 62 -6.11 -19.07 -9.41
CA LYS A 62 -5.68 -18.42 -10.64
C LYS A 62 -5.92 -16.90 -10.58
N ILE A 63 -7.14 -16.47 -10.23
CA ILE A 63 -7.52 -15.06 -10.14
C ILE A 63 -6.63 -14.34 -9.09
N THR A 64 -6.44 -14.95 -7.92
CA THR A 64 -5.60 -14.37 -6.86
C THR A 64 -4.17 -14.17 -7.34
N ARG A 65 -3.56 -15.21 -7.96
CA ARG A 65 -2.19 -15.13 -8.48
C ARG A 65 -2.03 -14.03 -9.54
N GLU A 66 -2.95 -13.98 -10.51
CA GLU A 66 -2.93 -12.97 -11.57
C GLU A 66 -3.11 -11.55 -11.00
N SER A 67 -4.00 -11.38 -10.02
CA SER A 67 -4.24 -10.10 -9.37
C SER A 67 -3.05 -9.64 -8.53
N THR A 68 -2.42 -10.57 -7.77
CA THR A 68 -1.21 -10.28 -6.99
C THR A 68 -0.07 -9.89 -7.91
N PHE A 69 0.18 -10.66 -8.98
CA PHE A 69 1.26 -10.36 -9.93
C PHE A 69 1.06 -8.99 -10.59
N ARG A 70 -0.17 -8.70 -11.06
CA ARG A 70 -0.50 -7.39 -11.63
C ARG A 70 -0.30 -6.26 -10.62
N GLY A 71 -0.79 -6.46 -9.38
CA GLY A 71 -0.64 -5.48 -8.30
C GLY A 71 0.82 -5.17 -8.02
N THR A 72 1.65 -6.19 -7.77
CA THR A 72 3.09 -6.03 -7.51
C THR A 72 3.77 -5.26 -8.65
N LYS A 73 3.54 -5.67 -9.92
CA LYS A 73 4.16 -5.01 -11.06
C LYS A 73 3.67 -3.57 -11.28
N TYR A 74 2.44 -3.28 -10.92
CA TYR A 74 1.92 -1.92 -10.96
C TYR A 74 2.59 -1.04 -9.88
N HIS A 75 2.72 -1.54 -8.65
CA HIS A 75 3.44 -0.83 -7.57
C HIS A 75 4.92 -0.61 -7.93
N ASP A 76 5.61 -1.62 -8.49
CA ASP A 76 6.99 -1.48 -8.98
C ASP A 76 7.10 -0.30 -9.98
N LEU A 77 6.16 -0.19 -10.94
CA LEU A 77 6.14 0.89 -11.94
C LEU A 77 5.92 2.25 -11.31
N VAL A 78 4.95 2.36 -10.39
CA VAL A 78 4.63 3.61 -9.69
C VAL A 78 5.80 4.03 -8.80
N GLU A 79 6.38 3.12 -8.05
CA GLU A 79 7.52 3.39 -7.17
C GLU A 79 8.72 3.94 -7.96
N HIS A 80 9.13 3.27 -9.07
CA HIS A 80 10.22 3.73 -9.91
C HIS A 80 9.91 5.10 -10.53
N TYR A 81 8.67 5.29 -10.99
CA TYR A 81 8.26 6.57 -11.56
C TYR A 81 8.36 7.70 -10.54
N LEU A 82 7.82 7.50 -9.33
CA LEU A 82 7.86 8.49 -8.25
C LEU A 82 9.29 8.72 -7.72
N LYS A 83 10.17 7.71 -7.82
CA LYS A 83 11.62 7.86 -7.55
C LYS A 83 12.39 8.58 -8.66
N ASN A 84 11.74 8.98 -9.74
CA ASN A 84 12.37 9.56 -10.93
C ASN A 84 13.32 8.58 -11.64
N GLU A 85 13.08 7.30 -11.53
CA GLU A 85 13.85 6.22 -12.15
C GLU A 85 13.24 5.77 -13.48
N ASP A 86 14.04 5.06 -14.29
CA ASP A 86 13.57 4.55 -15.59
C ASP A 86 12.70 3.31 -15.42
N ILE A 87 11.40 3.45 -15.62
CA ILE A 87 10.41 2.36 -15.55
C ILE A 87 10.63 1.24 -16.58
N ASN A 88 11.41 1.47 -17.63
CA ASN A 88 11.69 0.45 -18.63
C ASN A 88 12.72 -0.59 -18.14
N LYS A 89 13.36 -0.35 -17.02
CA LYS A 89 14.28 -1.31 -16.37
C LYS A 89 13.56 -2.38 -15.55
N ILE A 90 12.24 -2.27 -15.40
CA ILE A 90 11.45 -3.25 -14.64
C ILE A 90 11.12 -4.44 -15.52
N ASP A 91 11.61 -5.62 -15.14
CA ASP A 91 11.39 -6.84 -15.88
C ASP A 91 10.00 -7.45 -15.67
N ASN A 92 9.56 -8.24 -16.66
CA ASN A 92 8.33 -9.04 -16.59
C ASN A 92 7.04 -8.23 -16.36
N VAL A 93 6.97 -7.00 -16.89
CA VAL A 93 5.76 -6.19 -16.87
C VAL A 93 4.86 -6.58 -18.05
N LEU A 94 3.64 -7.04 -17.74
CA LEU A 94 2.65 -7.33 -18.77
C LEU A 94 2.19 -6.06 -19.49
N PRO A 95 1.91 -6.10 -20.80
CA PRO A 95 1.41 -4.94 -21.55
C PRO A 95 0.17 -4.30 -20.92
N SER A 96 -0.75 -5.12 -20.38
CA SER A 96 -1.93 -4.64 -19.67
C SER A 96 -1.62 -3.86 -18.40
N THR A 97 -0.60 -4.27 -17.65
CA THR A 97 -0.14 -3.55 -16.43
C THR A 97 0.53 -2.23 -16.81
N LYS A 98 1.36 -2.25 -17.87
CA LYS A 98 1.96 -1.02 -18.40
C LYS A 98 0.91 -0.03 -18.90
N PHE A 99 -0.15 -0.52 -19.53
CA PHE A 99 -1.28 0.31 -19.97
C PHE A 99 -2.01 0.95 -18.80
N LEU A 100 -2.30 0.18 -17.71
CA LEU A 100 -2.90 0.74 -16.49
C LEU A 100 -2.03 1.84 -15.89
N PHE A 101 -0.72 1.63 -15.82
CA PHE A 101 0.21 2.66 -15.34
C PHE A 101 0.15 3.93 -16.21
N LEU A 102 0.16 3.79 -17.53
CA LEU A 102 0.08 4.95 -18.44
C LEU A 102 -1.23 5.71 -18.29
N GLN A 103 -2.36 5.01 -18.05
CA GLN A 103 -3.65 5.65 -17.78
C GLN A 103 -3.67 6.41 -16.45
N SER A 104 -2.94 5.92 -15.43
CA SER A 104 -2.88 6.58 -14.12
C SER A 104 -1.87 7.73 -14.06
N LYS A 105 -1.04 7.88 -15.08
CA LYS A 105 0.09 8.84 -15.07
C LYS A 105 -0.34 10.29 -14.80
N GLU A 106 -1.45 10.75 -15.37
CA GLU A 106 -1.97 12.09 -15.11
C GLU A 106 -2.34 12.32 -13.63
N LEU A 107 -2.83 11.27 -12.95
CA LEU A 107 -3.11 11.32 -11.52
C LEU A 107 -1.82 11.28 -10.69
N LEU A 108 -0.85 10.47 -11.10
CA LEU A 108 0.46 10.39 -10.44
C LEU A 108 1.24 11.71 -10.58
N ASP A 109 1.11 12.41 -11.70
CA ASP A 109 1.76 13.71 -11.95
C ASP A 109 1.24 14.86 -11.04
N ARG A 110 0.13 14.63 -10.30
CA ARG A 110 -0.41 15.54 -9.27
C ARG A 110 0.26 15.37 -7.90
N ILE A 111 1.10 14.34 -7.75
CA ILE A 111 1.88 14.07 -6.54
C ILE A 111 3.13 14.94 -6.56
N ASP A 112 3.46 15.57 -5.43
CA ASP A 112 4.73 16.28 -5.21
C ASP A 112 5.12 16.20 -3.73
N ASN A 113 6.32 16.72 -3.39
CA ASN A 113 6.81 16.76 -2.01
C ASN A 113 6.58 15.44 -1.26
N ILE A 114 7.17 14.35 -1.78
CA ILE A 114 6.98 12.99 -1.25
C ILE A 114 7.68 12.87 0.09
N HIS A 115 6.93 12.58 1.16
CA HIS A 115 7.41 12.39 2.53
C HIS A 115 7.78 10.94 2.83
N ALA A 116 7.04 9.99 2.26
CA ALA A 116 7.29 8.56 2.37
C ALA A 116 6.86 7.86 1.09
N LEU A 117 7.66 6.92 0.63
CA LEU A 117 7.36 6.06 -0.52
C LEU A 117 7.85 4.66 -0.18
N GLU A 118 6.93 3.68 -0.16
CA GLU A 118 7.19 2.30 0.23
C GLU A 118 7.94 2.20 1.59
N LYS A 119 7.50 2.97 2.59
CA LYS A 119 8.12 3.04 3.91
C LYS A 119 7.30 2.31 4.97
N SER A 120 7.99 1.64 5.89
CA SER A 120 7.36 1.04 7.06
C SER A 120 7.04 2.10 8.10
N LEU A 121 5.82 2.07 8.62
CA LEU A 121 5.33 2.92 9.70
C LEU A 121 4.83 2.04 10.85
N TYR A 122 4.84 2.60 12.07
CA TYR A 122 4.27 1.93 13.24
C TYR A 122 3.66 2.93 14.21
N SER A 123 2.80 2.42 15.07
CA SER A 123 2.22 3.14 16.19
C SER A 123 2.35 2.29 17.46
N ASP A 124 3.05 2.81 18.45
CA ASP A 124 3.10 2.19 19.78
C ASP A 124 1.76 2.33 20.50
N TYR A 125 1.01 3.38 20.21
CA TYR A 125 -0.30 3.62 20.79
C TYR A 125 -1.34 2.56 20.36
N PHE A 126 -1.37 2.25 19.05
CA PHE A 126 -2.27 1.22 18.53
C PHE A 126 -1.67 -0.18 18.56
N GLY A 127 -0.38 -0.33 18.76
CA GLY A 127 0.32 -1.62 18.64
C GLY A 127 0.21 -2.19 17.23
N LEU A 128 0.26 -1.35 16.21
CA LEU A 128 0.12 -1.68 14.79
C LEU A 128 1.32 -1.19 13.99
N ALA A 129 1.58 -1.86 12.88
CA ALA A 129 2.56 -1.41 11.90
C ALA A 129 2.09 -1.68 10.47
N GLY A 130 2.83 -1.19 9.48
CA GLY A 130 2.55 -1.48 8.08
C GLY A 130 3.50 -0.76 7.16
N ARG A 131 3.42 -1.07 5.87
CA ARG A 131 4.17 -0.40 4.82
C ARG A 131 3.20 0.45 4.02
N VAL A 132 3.37 1.76 4.08
CA VAL A 132 2.56 2.71 3.31
C VAL A 132 3.10 2.81 1.89
N ASP A 133 2.21 2.88 0.91
CA ASP A 133 2.61 3.06 -0.48
C ASP A 133 3.22 4.45 -0.67
N CYS A 134 2.48 5.51 -0.31
CA CYS A 134 2.98 6.88 -0.45
C CYS A 134 2.35 7.84 0.57
N ILE A 135 3.14 8.75 1.12
CA ILE A 135 2.67 9.95 1.81
C ILE A 135 3.31 11.14 1.12
N ALA A 136 2.50 12.00 0.53
CA ALA A 136 2.95 13.10 -0.30
C ALA A 136 1.89 14.21 -0.38
N GLU A 137 2.27 15.36 -0.91
CA GLU A 137 1.28 16.34 -1.31
C GLU A 137 0.56 15.89 -2.59
N TYR A 138 -0.76 15.86 -2.54
CA TYR A 138 -1.64 15.65 -3.68
C TYR A 138 -2.46 16.90 -3.91
N ASP A 139 -2.24 17.59 -5.02
CA ASP A 139 -2.78 18.92 -5.28
C ASP A 139 -2.45 19.95 -4.18
N GLY A 140 -1.26 19.84 -3.59
CA GLY A 140 -0.78 20.76 -2.55
C GLY A 140 -1.29 20.48 -1.14
N GLU A 141 -2.02 19.38 -0.92
CA GLU A 141 -2.43 18.92 0.42
C GLU A 141 -1.77 17.60 0.78
N LEU A 142 -1.18 17.51 1.98
CA LEU A 142 -0.55 16.28 2.46
C LEU A 142 -1.58 15.17 2.63
N ALA A 143 -1.36 14.05 1.94
CA ALA A 143 -2.26 12.92 1.84
C ALA A 143 -1.54 11.58 2.06
N VAL A 144 -2.29 10.57 2.53
CA VAL A 144 -1.93 9.16 2.35
C VAL A 144 -2.48 8.73 1.00
N ILE A 145 -1.63 8.13 0.19
CA ILE A 145 -1.96 7.68 -1.16
C ILE A 145 -1.69 6.19 -1.25
N ASP A 146 -2.72 5.41 -1.57
CA ASP A 146 -2.65 3.97 -1.70
C ASP A 146 -2.97 3.56 -3.15
N PHE A 147 -2.15 2.69 -3.73
CA PHE A 147 -2.25 2.28 -5.12
C PHE A 147 -2.94 0.93 -5.24
N LYS A 148 -4.14 0.90 -5.79
CA LYS A 148 -4.92 -0.33 -5.95
C LYS A 148 -5.27 -0.60 -7.40
N THR A 149 -4.98 -1.82 -7.86
CA THR A 149 -5.43 -2.27 -9.18
C THR A 149 -6.72 -3.07 -9.07
N SER A 150 -7.66 -2.83 -9.98
CA SER A 150 -8.90 -3.59 -10.06
C SER A 150 -9.28 -3.82 -11.52
N THR A 151 -9.93 -4.95 -11.80
CA THR A 151 -10.52 -5.26 -13.11
C THR A 151 -11.95 -4.73 -13.26
N LYS A 152 -12.54 -4.24 -12.16
CA LYS A 152 -13.90 -3.70 -12.11
C LYS A 152 -13.94 -2.54 -11.13
N ILE A 153 -14.83 -1.59 -11.39
CA ILE A 153 -15.16 -0.55 -10.40
C ILE A 153 -15.79 -1.26 -9.19
N LYS A 154 -15.27 -0.97 -8.01
CA LYS A 154 -15.79 -1.49 -6.75
C LYS A 154 -16.78 -0.49 -6.16
N PRO A 155 -17.92 -0.94 -5.64
CA PRO A 155 -18.78 -0.09 -4.80
C PRO A 155 -18.01 0.43 -3.57
N GLU A 156 -18.41 1.59 -3.07
CA GLU A 156 -17.75 2.24 -1.92
C GLU A 156 -17.74 1.34 -0.68
N GLU A 157 -18.82 0.62 -0.42
CA GLU A 157 -18.95 -0.33 0.71
C GLU A 157 -17.88 -1.46 0.67
N TRP A 158 -17.30 -1.73 -0.50
CA TRP A 158 -16.26 -2.76 -0.65
C TRP A 158 -14.84 -2.25 -0.45
N ILE A 159 -14.71 -0.95 -0.26
CA ILE A 159 -13.40 -0.30 -0.08
C ILE A 159 -13.25 0.40 1.28
N GLU A 160 -14.23 0.29 2.18
CA GLU A 160 -14.15 0.85 3.53
C GLU A 160 -12.87 0.46 4.27
N ASN A 161 -12.43 -0.80 4.09
CA ASN A 161 -11.17 -1.28 4.66
C ASN A 161 -9.93 -0.54 4.15
N TYR A 162 -9.98 0.09 2.97
CA TYR A 162 -8.89 0.93 2.47
C TYR A 162 -8.82 2.22 3.27
N PHE A 163 -9.96 2.87 3.51
CA PHE A 163 -10.00 4.10 4.33
C PHE A 163 -9.53 3.85 5.76
N VAL A 164 -9.86 2.69 6.34
CA VAL A 164 -9.32 2.27 7.66
C VAL A 164 -7.80 2.13 7.61
N GLN A 165 -7.27 1.50 6.57
CA GLN A 165 -5.83 1.33 6.37
C GLN A 165 -5.12 2.68 6.21
N GLU A 166 -5.64 3.57 5.39
CA GLU A 166 -5.08 4.89 5.12
C GLU A 166 -5.12 5.78 6.38
N THR A 167 -6.24 5.74 7.12
CA THR A 167 -6.37 6.44 8.40
C THR A 167 -5.33 5.93 9.41
N ALA A 168 -5.11 4.62 9.48
CA ALA A 168 -4.09 4.07 10.35
C ALA A 168 -2.68 4.54 9.97
N TYR A 169 -2.36 4.61 8.66
CA TYR A 169 -1.09 5.16 8.20
C TYR A 169 -0.94 6.65 8.51
N ALA A 170 -1.99 7.45 8.37
CA ALA A 170 -1.98 8.84 8.75
C ALA A 170 -1.67 9.03 10.24
N CYS A 171 -2.27 8.19 11.11
CA CYS A 171 -2.01 8.20 12.54
C CYS A 171 -0.57 7.76 12.88
N MET A 172 -0.09 6.67 12.27
CA MET A 172 1.29 6.19 12.44
C MET A 172 2.30 7.28 12.02
N TYR A 173 2.06 7.91 10.86
CA TYR A 173 2.93 8.95 10.37
C TYR A 173 2.95 10.16 11.30
N TYR A 174 1.79 10.58 11.80
CA TYR A 174 1.69 11.65 12.80
C TYR A 174 2.43 11.31 14.09
N GLU A 175 2.28 10.08 14.60
CA GLU A 175 2.98 9.64 15.82
C GLU A 175 4.50 9.66 15.64
N MET A 176 5.01 9.23 14.48
CA MET A 176 6.44 9.18 14.18
C MET A 176 7.07 10.55 13.87
N THR A 177 6.31 11.50 13.32
CA THR A 177 6.86 12.76 12.78
C THR A 177 6.30 14.02 13.42
N GLY A 178 5.13 13.95 14.06
CA GLY A 178 4.38 15.13 14.53
C GLY A 178 3.67 15.91 13.41
N ILE A 179 3.74 15.44 12.15
CA ILE A 179 3.16 16.13 10.99
C ILE A 179 1.77 15.55 10.71
N PRO A 180 0.68 16.34 10.83
CA PRO A 180 -0.66 15.83 10.57
C PRO A 180 -0.91 15.64 9.07
N VAL A 181 -1.50 14.51 8.71
CA VAL A 181 -2.02 14.25 7.35
C VAL A 181 -3.50 14.62 7.32
N LYS A 182 -3.92 15.35 6.29
CA LYS A 182 -5.27 15.91 6.22
C LYS A 182 -6.20 15.15 5.25
N LYS A 183 -5.62 14.35 4.35
CA LYS A 183 -6.37 13.72 3.25
C LYS A 183 -6.01 12.27 3.06
#